data_fa82c82aabbe560ff76bd2e9cfd6bf64
#
_entry.id   fa82c82aabbe560ff76bd2e9cfd6bf64
#
_cell.length_a   1.000
_cell.length_b   1.000
_cell.length_c   1.000
_cell.angle_alpha   90.00
_cell.angle_beta   90.00
_cell.angle_gamma   90.00
#
_symmetry.space_group_name_H-M   'P 1'
#
loop_
_entity.id
_entity.type
_entity.pdbx_description
1 polymer ?
#
loop_
_entity_poly.entity_id
_entity_poly.type
_entity_poly.pdbx_seq_one_letter_code
_entity_poly.pdbx_strand_id
1 'polypeptide(L)'
;MIRINQIKIPVQKDETSALKKKIQKTLRTNHPYTYQIVRKSLDARDKGNLLHIYTVDVEFERSQDIPRNIIDNKNIMLTKDEKYTFPHRCRDDCNEKTDVSIYRPVIIGAGPAGYFAALQLACAGYRPIVYAVSYTHLTLPTT
;
A
#
# COMPACT_ATOMS: atom_id res chain seq x y z
N MET A 1 3.68 -6.99 13.77
CA MET A 1 3.15 -7.52 12.51
C MET A 1 4.26 -8.18 11.72
N ILE A 2 3.98 -9.29 11.06
CA ILE A 2 4.95 -10.08 10.29
C ILE A 2 4.46 -10.16 8.86
N ARG A 3 5.31 -9.79 7.91
CA ARG A 3 5.02 -9.92 6.49
C ARG A 3 5.65 -11.18 5.92
N ILE A 4 4.82 -12.01 5.27
CA ILE A 4 5.25 -13.21 4.57
C ILE A 4 5.09 -12.96 3.08
N ASN A 5 6.19 -13.04 2.36
CA ASN A 5 6.25 -12.87 0.91
C ASN A 5 6.28 -14.23 0.20
N GLN A 6 5.92 -14.24 -1.09
CA GLN A 6 6.09 -15.38 -1.98
C GLN A 6 5.34 -16.66 -1.57
N ILE A 7 4.14 -16.54 -0.99
CA ILE A 7 3.29 -17.69 -0.74
C ILE A 7 2.64 -18.11 -2.07
N LYS A 8 3.03 -19.26 -2.59
CA LYS A 8 2.54 -19.80 -3.87
C LYS A 8 1.41 -20.78 -3.64
N ILE A 9 0.26 -20.56 -4.27
CA ILE A 9 -0.93 -21.43 -4.21
C ILE A 9 -1.41 -21.73 -5.63
N PRO A 10 -1.63 -23.01 -6.01
CA PRO A 10 -2.23 -23.35 -7.30
C PRO A 10 -3.62 -22.73 -7.45
N VAL A 11 -3.93 -22.19 -8.62
CA VAL A 11 -5.20 -21.49 -8.91
C VAL A 11 -6.43 -22.38 -8.67
N GLN A 12 -6.28 -23.71 -8.87
CA GLN A 12 -7.36 -24.68 -8.72
C GLN A 12 -7.74 -25.02 -7.27
N LYS A 13 -6.96 -24.55 -6.26
CA LYS A 13 -7.23 -24.86 -4.84
C LYS A 13 -8.08 -23.77 -4.22
N ASP A 14 -8.90 -24.19 -3.22
CA ASP A 14 -9.58 -23.24 -2.35
C ASP A 14 -8.58 -22.30 -1.70
N GLU A 15 -8.71 -21.02 -2.04
CA GLU A 15 -7.76 -19.97 -1.69
C GLU A 15 -7.61 -19.80 -0.17
N THR A 16 -8.73 -19.77 0.52
CA THR A 16 -8.75 -19.44 1.96
C THR A 16 -8.11 -20.51 2.82
N SER A 17 -8.50 -21.78 2.59
CA SER A 17 -7.98 -22.89 3.38
C SER A 17 -6.53 -23.23 3.03
N ALA A 18 -6.16 -23.11 1.75
CA ALA A 18 -4.78 -23.32 1.32
C ALA A 18 -3.85 -22.24 1.85
N LEU A 19 -4.30 -20.98 1.89
CA LEU A 19 -3.52 -19.87 2.41
C LEU A 19 -3.27 -20.01 3.91
N LYS A 20 -4.31 -20.30 4.69
CA LYS A 20 -4.17 -20.57 6.15
C LYS A 20 -3.17 -21.68 6.43
N LYS A 21 -3.31 -22.83 5.74
CA LYS A 21 -2.38 -23.97 5.91
C LYS A 21 -0.95 -23.60 5.58
N LYS A 22 -0.73 -22.80 4.53
CA LYS A 22 0.63 -22.37 4.15
C LYS A 22 1.22 -21.38 5.14
N ILE A 23 0.45 -20.40 5.60
CA ILE A 23 0.87 -19.45 6.64
C ILE A 23 1.30 -20.23 7.89
N GLN A 24 0.44 -21.12 8.38
CA GLN A 24 0.70 -21.93 9.57
C GLN A 24 1.97 -22.80 9.41
N LYS A 25 2.15 -23.43 8.25
CA LYS A 25 3.35 -24.21 7.96
C LYS A 25 4.61 -23.33 7.89
N THR A 26 4.50 -22.14 7.33
CA THR A 26 5.64 -21.21 7.17
C THR A 26 6.07 -20.64 8.51
N LEU A 27 5.13 -20.27 9.34
CA LEU A 27 5.38 -19.73 10.68
C LEU A 27 5.65 -20.82 11.73
N ARG A 28 5.34 -22.08 11.42
CA ARG A 28 5.45 -23.22 12.35
C ARG A 28 4.81 -22.94 13.71
N THR A 29 3.64 -22.32 13.71
CA THR A 29 2.93 -21.93 14.91
C THR A 29 1.51 -22.47 14.90
N ASN A 30 1.00 -22.78 16.09
CA ASN A 30 -0.40 -23.14 16.31
C ASN A 30 -1.16 -22.05 17.09
N HIS A 31 -0.48 -20.93 17.39
CA HIS A 31 -1.12 -19.82 18.09
C HIS A 31 -2.16 -19.13 17.20
N PRO A 32 -3.22 -18.57 17.78
CA PRO A 32 -4.20 -17.80 17.02
C PRO A 32 -3.55 -16.56 16.40
N TYR A 33 -3.87 -16.31 15.15
CA TYR A 33 -3.41 -15.16 14.40
C TYR A 33 -4.49 -14.65 13.47
N THR A 34 -4.45 -13.37 13.17
CA THR A 34 -5.18 -12.75 12.07
C THR A 34 -4.23 -12.50 10.91
N TYR A 35 -4.75 -12.48 9.68
CA TYR A 35 -3.92 -12.14 8.52
C TYR A 35 -4.68 -11.26 7.55
N GLN A 36 -3.95 -10.40 6.87
CA GLN A 36 -4.44 -9.54 5.81
C GLN A 36 -3.64 -9.78 4.52
N ILE A 37 -4.34 -9.89 3.39
CA ILE A 37 -3.69 -10.01 2.09
C ILE A 37 -3.28 -8.61 1.64
N VAL A 38 -1.96 -8.38 1.56
CA VAL A 38 -1.37 -7.12 1.11
C VAL A 38 -1.29 -7.09 -0.42
N ARG A 39 -0.94 -8.23 -1.01
CA ARG A 39 -0.77 -8.35 -2.46
C ARG A 39 -1.14 -9.75 -2.93
N LYS A 40 -1.85 -9.80 -4.06
CA LYS A 40 -2.13 -11.02 -4.83
C LYS A 40 -1.64 -10.79 -6.25
N SER A 41 -0.88 -11.70 -6.81
CA SER A 41 -0.44 -11.68 -8.20
C SER A 41 -0.53 -13.07 -8.82
N LEU A 42 -0.66 -13.12 -10.13
CA LEU A 42 -0.70 -14.37 -10.89
C LEU A 42 0.69 -14.64 -11.49
N ASP A 43 1.23 -15.82 -11.24
CA ASP A 43 2.40 -16.33 -11.93
C ASP A 43 1.92 -17.29 -13.03
N ALA A 44 2.00 -16.83 -14.27
CA ALA A 44 1.57 -17.55 -15.47
C ALA A 44 2.76 -17.95 -16.37
N ARG A 45 3.98 -17.98 -15.83
CA ARG A 45 5.18 -18.38 -16.60
C ARG A 45 5.09 -19.81 -17.08
N ASP A 46 4.51 -20.68 -16.29
CA ASP A 46 4.17 -22.04 -16.68
C ASP A 46 2.67 -22.14 -16.93
N LYS A 47 2.27 -22.27 -18.20
CA LYS A 47 0.86 -22.35 -18.62
C LYS A 47 0.15 -23.58 -18.06
N GLY A 48 0.87 -24.67 -17.79
CA GLY A 48 0.31 -25.89 -17.19
C GLY A 48 0.11 -25.81 -15.69
N ASN A 49 0.77 -24.86 -15.01
CA ASN A 49 0.73 -24.74 -13.55
C ASN A 49 0.62 -23.27 -13.11
N LEU A 50 -0.55 -22.73 -13.26
CA LEU A 50 -0.84 -21.36 -12.84
C LEU A 50 -0.84 -21.24 -11.30
N LEU A 51 -0.10 -20.26 -10.79
CA LEU A 51 0.06 -20.05 -9.36
C LEU A 51 -0.37 -18.64 -8.96
N HIS A 52 -1.15 -18.53 -7.90
CA HIS A 52 -1.30 -17.27 -7.19
C HIS A 52 -0.14 -17.08 -6.21
N ILE A 53 0.48 -15.91 -6.26
CA ILE A 53 1.53 -15.51 -5.33
C ILE A 53 0.95 -14.45 -4.39
N TYR A 54 0.99 -14.74 -3.10
CA TYR A 54 0.49 -13.85 -2.05
C TYR A 54 1.62 -13.23 -1.25
N THR A 55 1.41 -12.00 -0.87
CA THR A 55 2.08 -11.35 0.26
C THR A 55 1.03 -11.08 1.32
N VAL A 56 1.26 -11.57 2.52
CA VAL A 56 0.32 -11.44 3.63
C VAL A 56 1.01 -10.84 4.85
N ASP A 57 0.29 -10.01 5.56
CA ASP A 57 0.67 -9.52 6.88
C ASP A 57 -0.08 -10.34 7.93
N VAL A 58 0.66 -10.83 8.90
CA VAL A 58 0.15 -11.67 9.99
C VAL A 58 0.35 -10.93 11.31
N GLU A 59 -0.71 -10.89 12.08
CA GLU A 59 -0.72 -10.29 13.40
C GLU A 59 -1.11 -11.33 14.45
N PHE A 60 -0.31 -11.42 15.52
CA PHE A 60 -0.58 -12.26 16.65
C PHE A 60 -1.23 -11.45 17.77
N GLU A 61 -2.13 -12.05 18.51
CA GLU A 61 -2.78 -11.40 19.66
C GLU A 61 -1.78 -10.99 20.74
N ARG A 62 -0.71 -11.77 20.89
CA ARG A 62 0.35 -11.51 21.87
C ARG A 62 1.71 -11.42 21.18
N SER A 63 2.47 -10.40 21.48
CA SER A 63 3.84 -10.21 20.92
C SER A 63 4.80 -11.36 21.27
N GLN A 64 4.51 -12.12 22.33
CA GLN A 64 5.31 -13.28 22.75
C GLN A 64 5.12 -14.50 21.87
N ASP A 65 4.03 -14.57 21.11
CA ASP A 65 3.67 -15.71 20.24
C ASP A 65 4.43 -15.64 18.89
N ILE A 66 5.25 -14.63 18.70
CA ILE A 66 6.07 -14.49 17.49
C ILE A 66 7.14 -15.56 17.49
N PRO A 67 7.12 -16.49 16.51
CA PRO A 67 8.10 -17.58 16.47
C PRO A 67 9.52 -17.05 16.26
N ARG A 68 10.47 -17.51 17.05
CA ARG A 68 11.89 -17.07 16.95
C ARG A 68 12.57 -17.48 15.63
N ASN A 69 12.02 -18.46 14.93
CA ASN A 69 12.53 -18.99 13.65
C ASN A 69 12.28 -18.06 12.44
N ILE A 70 11.71 -16.88 12.67
CA ILE A 70 11.38 -15.89 11.63
C ILE A 70 12.65 -15.32 11.00
N ILE A 71 13.74 -15.26 11.76
CA ILE A 71 14.98 -14.55 11.38
C ILE A 71 15.71 -15.23 10.21
N ASP A 72 15.57 -16.55 10.06
CA ASP A 72 16.30 -17.32 9.05
C ASP A 72 15.59 -17.41 7.69
N ASN A 73 14.37 -16.93 7.58
CA ASN A 73 13.60 -17.06 6.34
C ASN A 73 13.59 -15.76 5.55
N LYS A 74 14.26 -15.76 4.39
CA LYS A 74 14.33 -14.59 3.47
C LYS A 74 12.97 -14.04 3.03
N ASN A 75 11.92 -14.85 3.12
CA ASN A 75 10.57 -14.46 2.73
C ASN A 75 9.74 -13.88 3.88
N ILE A 76 10.29 -13.81 5.08
CA ILE A 76 9.60 -13.31 6.26
C ILE A 76 10.31 -12.02 6.74
N MET A 77 9.51 -10.97 6.95
CA MET A 77 10.01 -9.67 7.40
C MET A 77 9.16 -9.18 8.56
N LEU A 78 9.80 -8.60 9.56
CA LEU A 78 9.09 -7.82 10.57
C LEU A 78 8.73 -6.46 9.96
N THR A 79 7.44 -6.16 9.89
CA THR A 79 6.93 -4.88 9.41
C THR A 79 6.22 -4.16 10.53
N LYS A 80 6.38 -2.83 10.54
CA LYS A 80 5.50 -1.94 11.30
C LYS A 80 4.38 -1.50 10.37
N ASP A 81 3.18 -1.32 10.90
CA ASP A 81 2.08 -0.72 10.14
C ASP A 81 2.33 0.79 10.04
N GLU A 82 3.18 1.16 9.10
CA GLU A 82 3.45 2.56 8.79
C GLU A 82 2.37 3.06 7.84
N LYS A 83 1.30 3.57 8.42
CA LYS A 83 0.32 4.33 7.65
C LYS A 83 0.93 5.69 7.31
N TYR A 84 0.99 6.00 6.03
CA TYR A 84 1.35 7.34 5.62
C TYR A 84 0.32 8.33 6.16
N THR A 85 0.78 9.26 6.99
CA THR A 85 -0.02 10.40 7.44
C THR A 85 0.41 11.61 6.66
N PHE A 86 -0.51 12.17 5.88
CA PHE A 86 -0.24 13.41 5.19
C PHE A 86 -0.08 14.54 6.22
N PRO A 87 0.98 15.36 6.14
CA PRO A 87 1.15 16.47 7.07
C PRO A 87 0.00 17.46 6.87
N HIS A 88 -0.84 17.58 7.90
CA HIS A 88 -1.90 18.56 7.90
C HIS A 88 -1.33 19.94 8.20
N ARG A 89 -1.88 20.93 7.54
CA ARG A 89 -1.60 22.31 7.90
C ARG A 89 -2.30 22.59 9.22
N CYS A 90 -1.53 22.85 10.31
CA CYS A 90 -2.10 23.26 11.58
C CYS A 90 -2.86 24.58 11.39
N ARG A 91 -4.19 24.51 11.46
CA ARG A 91 -5.04 25.70 11.42
C ARG A 91 -5.25 26.33 12.80
N ASP A 92 -5.01 25.56 13.86
CA ASP A 92 -5.55 25.89 15.18
C ASP A 92 -4.53 26.52 16.15
N ASP A 93 -3.23 26.49 15.86
CA ASP A 93 -2.21 27.01 16.78
C ASP A 93 -1.47 28.28 16.31
N CYS A 94 -1.81 28.81 15.14
CA CYS A 94 -1.16 30.03 14.66
C CYS A 94 -1.95 31.25 15.06
N ASN A 95 -1.78 31.69 16.31
CA ASN A 95 -2.11 33.06 16.75
C ASN A 95 -1.22 34.14 16.06
N GLU A 96 -0.34 33.73 15.20
CA GLU A 96 0.41 34.64 14.37
C GLU A 96 -0.36 34.87 13.06
N LYS A 97 -0.71 36.09 12.82
CA LYS A 97 -1.24 36.66 11.57
C LYS A 97 -0.20 36.55 10.42
N THR A 98 0.46 35.42 10.30
CA THR A 98 1.29 35.14 9.14
C THR A 98 0.36 34.90 7.96
N ASP A 99 0.47 35.80 7.02
CA ASP A 99 -0.32 35.83 5.79
C ASP A 99 -0.16 34.47 5.06
N VAL A 100 -1.15 33.63 5.26
CA VAL A 100 -1.19 32.23 4.79
C VAL A 100 -1.16 32.14 3.26
N SER A 101 -1.27 33.29 2.59
CA SER A 101 -1.19 33.40 1.12
C SER A 101 0.19 33.15 0.56
N ILE A 102 1.25 33.30 1.38
CA ILE A 102 2.64 33.34 0.90
C ILE A 102 3.20 31.95 0.49
N TYR A 103 2.66 30.87 1.06
CA TYR A 103 3.20 29.51 0.83
C TYR A 103 2.15 28.56 0.26
N ARG A 104 1.63 28.89 -0.91
CA ARG A 104 0.76 27.99 -1.66
C ARG A 104 1.59 26.96 -2.43
N PRO A 105 1.35 25.65 -2.26
CA PRO A 105 2.02 24.66 -3.10
C PRO A 105 1.71 24.87 -4.57
N VAL A 106 2.73 24.80 -5.41
CA VAL A 106 2.58 24.91 -6.86
C VAL A 106 2.77 23.55 -7.50
N ILE A 107 1.81 23.16 -8.31
CA ILE A 107 1.81 21.89 -9.06
C ILE A 107 1.93 22.25 -10.54
N ILE A 108 2.96 21.75 -11.19
CA ILE A 108 3.18 21.96 -12.62
C ILE A 108 2.71 20.70 -13.37
N GLY A 109 1.64 20.87 -14.15
CA GLY A 109 1.00 19.81 -14.91
C GLY A 109 -0.33 19.35 -14.32
N ALA A 110 -1.38 19.34 -15.16
CA ALA A 110 -2.74 18.87 -14.81
C ALA A 110 -3.01 17.45 -15.36
N GLY A 111 -2.01 16.59 -15.33
CA GLY A 111 -2.19 15.15 -15.57
C GLY A 111 -2.78 14.45 -14.35
N PRO A 112 -3.05 13.14 -14.43
CA PRO A 112 -3.63 12.38 -13.31
C PRO A 112 -2.86 12.57 -11.99
N ALA A 113 -1.53 12.54 -12.03
CA ALA A 113 -0.69 12.76 -10.86
C ALA A 113 -0.86 14.17 -10.27
N GLY A 114 -0.92 15.19 -11.12
CA GLY A 114 -1.12 16.58 -10.69
C GLY A 114 -2.48 16.79 -10.03
N TYR A 115 -3.54 16.21 -10.58
CA TYR A 115 -4.87 16.28 -9.99
C TYR A 115 -4.94 15.57 -8.64
N PHE A 116 -4.38 14.38 -8.50
CA PHE A 116 -4.36 13.67 -7.22
C PHE A 116 -3.50 14.40 -6.18
N ALA A 117 -2.36 14.98 -6.59
CA ALA A 117 -1.56 15.81 -5.69
C ALA A 117 -2.34 17.05 -5.21
N ALA A 118 -3.05 17.73 -6.14
CA ALA A 118 -3.89 18.87 -5.80
C ALA A 118 -5.01 18.50 -4.83
N LEU A 119 -5.67 17.37 -5.07
CA LEU A 119 -6.73 16.86 -4.20
C LEU A 119 -6.20 16.58 -2.79
N GLN A 120 -5.10 15.86 -2.67
CA GLN A 120 -4.51 15.53 -1.37
C GLN A 120 -4.09 16.79 -0.59
N LEU A 121 -3.44 17.74 -1.27
CA LEU A 121 -3.08 19.01 -0.67
C LEU A 121 -4.31 19.83 -0.24
N ALA A 122 -5.36 19.85 -1.06
CA ALA A 122 -6.60 20.55 -0.71
C ALA A 122 -7.30 19.90 0.49
N CYS A 123 -7.39 18.57 0.54
CA CYS A 123 -7.93 17.82 1.67
C CYS A 123 -7.13 18.06 2.96
N ALA A 124 -5.81 18.26 2.85
CA ALA A 124 -4.95 18.61 3.98
C ALA A 124 -5.01 20.09 4.39
N GLY A 125 -5.88 20.89 3.78
CA GLY A 125 -6.10 22.30 4.12
C GLY A 125 -5.17 23.28 3.41
N TYR A 126 -4.34 22.83 2.46
CA TYR A 126 -3.55 23.71 1.60
C TYR A 126 -4.43 24.27 0.46
N ARG A 127 -3.97 25.36 -0.16
CA ARG A 127 -4.61 25.97 -1.33
C ARG A 127 -3.66 25.83 -2.53
N PRO A 128 -3.52 24.64 -3.13
CA PRO A 128 -2.57 24.44 -4.22
C PRO A 128 -2.93 25.27 -5.44
N ILE A 129 -1.90 25.69 -6.18
CA ILE A 129 -2.03 26.32 -7.50
C ILE A 129 -1.60 25.27 -8.52
N VAL A 130 -2.46 24.98 -9.50
CA VAL A 130 -2.16 24.02 -10.57
C VAL A 130 -1.92 24.81 -11.86
N TYR A 131 -0.71 24.71 -12.41
CA TYR A 131 -0.41 25.20 -13.73
C TYR A 131 -0.56 24.06 -14.73
N ALA A 132 -1.55 24.15 -15.61
CA ALA A 132 -1.76 23.22 -16.70
C ALA A 132 -1.16 23.79 -17.98
N VAL A 133 -0.32 23.01 -18.66
CA VAL A 133 -0.02 23.27 -20.06
C VAL A 133 -1.15 22.64 -20.87
N SER A 134 -2.17 23.43 -21.14
CA SER A 134 -3.28 22.99 -21.97
C SER A 134 -2.80 22.95 -23.43
N TYR A 135 -2.59 21.75 -23.95
CA TYR A 135 -2.51 21.60 -25.40
C TYR A 135 -3.91 21.78 -25.96
N THR A 136 -4.18 22.95 -26.50
CA THR A 136 -5.42 23.27 -27.21
C THR A 136 -5.63 22.43 -28.49
N HIS A 137 -4.74 21.51 -28.80
CA HIS A 137 -4.75 20.63 -29.97
C HIS A 137 -4.72 19.15 -29.63
N LEU A 138 -5.52 18.71 -28.67
CA LEU A 138 -5.91 17.32 -28.56
C LEU A 138 -7.12 17.07 -29.49
N THR A 139 -6.95 17.41 -30.75
CA THR A 139 -7.77 16.78 -31.79
C THR A 139 -7.18 15.39 -32.01
N LEU A 140 -7.82 14.36 -31.44
CA LEU A 140 -7.62 12.99 -31.90
C LEU A 140 -7.93 12.99 -33.38
N PRO A 141 -7.02 12.53 -34.28
CA PRO A 141 -7.38 12.33 -35.67
C PRO A 141 -8.48 11.27 -35.70
N THR A 142 -9.71 11.70 -35.97
CA THR A 142 -10.81 10.82 -36.31
C THR A 142 -10.60 10.42 -37.76
N THR A 143 -9.99 9.27 -37.98
CA THR A 143 -10.09 8.55 -39.26
C THR A 143 -11.15 7.48 -39.15
#